data_f03f8001e92e9a02221df346c6a6fce0
#
_entry.id   f03f8001e92e9a02221df346c6a6fce0
#
_cell.length_a   1.000
_cell.length_b   1.000
_cell.length_c   1.000
_cell.angle_alpha   90.00
_cell.angle_beta   90.00
_cell.angle_gamma   90.00
#
_symmetry.space_group_name_H-M   'P 1'
#
loop_
_entity.id
_entity.type
_entity.pdbx_description
1 polymer ?
#
loop_
_entity_poly.entity_id
_entity_poly.type
_entity_poly.pdbx_seq_one_letter_code
_entity_poly.pdbx_strand_id
1 'polypeptide(L)'
;MEYVKNTMNLAEKQALEVARMETEALKKTANIAFVVMAEKGDIDDTTAMENIDVFAPWQSGIAYKQGDLRTYGEGEQRKLYRCVQAHTSQDDWTPPAAASLWALTADPAEEWPAWSQPIGAHDAYEKGAKCSHNGKHWVSAVDNNVWEPGSYGWTLVE
;
A
#
# COMPACT_ATOMS: atom_id res chain seq x y z
N MET A 1 -49.32 -8.94 -19.11
CA MET A 1 -48.25 -9.29 -18.16
C MET A 1 -48.38 -8.35 -16.97
N GLU A 2 -48.93 -8.85 -15.87
CA GLU A 2 -49.02 -8.08 -14.62
C GLU A 2 -47.60 -8.02 -14.00
N TYR A 3 -47.11 -6.81 -13.85
CA TYR A 3 -45.89 -6.54 -13.08
C TYR A 3 -46.27 -6.69 -11.60
N VAL A 4 -46.00 -7.84 -10.99
CA VAL A 4 -46.09 -8.00 -9.54
C VAL A 4 -45.01 -7.10 -8.93
N LYS A 5 -45.38 -5.92 -8.47
CA LYS A 5 -44.59 -5.11 -7.58
C LYS A 5 -44.44 -5.90 -6.29
N ASN A 6 -43.32 -6.58 -6.12
CA ASN A 6 -42.96 -7.21 -4.87
C ASN A 6 -42.67 -6.10 -3.84
N THR A 7 -43.73 -5.60 -3.21
CA THR A 7 -43.65 -4.61 -2.14
C THR A 7 -43.39 -5.35 -0.83
N MET A 8 -42.14 -5.36 -0.39
CA MET A 8 -41.78 -5.86 0.93
C MET A 8 -42.62 -5.20 2.02
N ASN A 9 -43.14 -6.00 2.93
CA ASN A 9 -43.85 -5.49 4.10
C ASN A 9 -42.87 -4.81 5.10
N LEU A 10 -43.42 -4.13 6.12
CA LEU A 10 -42.57 -3.38 7.08
C LEU A 10 -41.60 -4.26 7.83
N ALA A 11 -41.99 -5.46 8.23
CA ALA A 11 -41.16 -6.40 8.95
C ALA A 11 -39.99 -6.91 8.08
N GLU A 12 -40.26 -7.21 6.80
CA GLU A 12 -39.22 -7.60 5.82
C GLU A 12 -38.21 -6.48 5.58
N LYS A 13 -38.69 -5.21 5.49
CA LYS A 13 -37.80 -4.06 5.37
C LYS A 13 -36.93 -3.86 6.59
N GLN A 14 -37.47 -4.04 7.79
CA GLN A 14 -36.73 -3.93 9.04
C GLN A 14 -35.68 -5.05 9.14
N ALA A 15 -36.06 -6.29 8.82
CA ALA A 15 -35.12 -7.41 8.83
C ALA A 15 -33.96 -7.23 7.83
N LEU A 16 -34.26 -6.72 6.63
CA LEU A 16 -33.24 -6.40 5.63
C LEU A 16 -32.29 -5.30 6.11
N GLU A 17 -32.81 -4.26 6.76
CA GLU A 17 -31.97 -3.17 7.29
C GLU A 17 -31.06 -3.67 8.41
N VAL A 18 -31.56 -4.50 9.33
CA VAL A 18 -30.75 -5.12 10.39
C VAL A 18 -29.64 -5.97 9.78
N ALA A 19 -29.96 -6.85 8.82
CA ALA A 19 -28.98 -7.69 8.13
C ALA A 19 -27.91 -6.84 7.40
N ARG A 20 -28.31 -5.72 6.82
CA ARG A 20 -27.37 -4.78 6.18
C ARG A 20 -26.43 -4.16 7.20
N MET A 21 -26.94 -3.69 8.34
CA MET A 21 -26.13 -3.11 9.41
C MET A 21 -25.12 -4.13 9.99
N GLU A 22 -25.55 -5.40 10.20
CA GLU A 22 -24.69 -6.46 10.65
C GLU A 22 -23.58 -6.77 9.63
N THR A 23 -23.91 -6.81 8.35
CA THR A 23 -22.94 -7.02 7.27
C THR A 23 -21.92 -5.89 7.21
N GLU A 24 -22.33 -4.64 7.33
CA GLU A 24 -21.41 -3.49 7.35
C GLU A 24 -20.50 -3.51 8.60
N ALA A 25 -21.03 -3.90 9.77
CA ALA A 25 -20.22 -4.04 10.97
C ALA A 25 -19.16 -5.14 10.84
N LEU A 26 -19.51 -6.28 10.24
CA LEU A 26 -18.57 -7.37 9.95
C LEU A 26 -17.49 -6.95 8.97
N LYS A 27 -17.86 -6.27 7.88
CA LYS A 27 -16.88 -5.72 6.90
C LYS A 27 -15.91 -4.75 7.57
N LYS A 28 -16.41 -3.84 8.40
CA LYS A 28 -15.56 -2.89 9.12
C LYS A 28 -14.56 -3.60 10.03
N THR A 29 -15.01 -4.62 10.77
CA THR A 29 -14.14 -5.42 11.65
C THR A 29 -13.09 -6.18 10.85
N ALA A 30 -13.48 -6.81 9.73
CA ALA A 30 -12.56 -7.51 8.84
C ALA A 30 -11.52 -6.59 8.25
N ASN A 31 -11.90 -5.38 7.79
CA ASN A 31 -10.98 -4.38 7.25
C ASN A 31 -9.97 -3.92 8.31
N ILE A 32 -10.39 -3.69 9.56
CA ILE A 32 -9.47 -3.33 10.65
C ILE A 32 -8.46 -4.45 10.89
N ALA A 33 -8.92 -5.70 10.96
CA ALA A 33 -8.03 -6.85 11.15
C ALA A 33 -7.03 -6.98 9.99
N PHE A 34 -7.50 -6.82 8.75
CA PHE A 34 -6.66 -6.85 7.55
C PHE A 34 -5.55 -5.79 7.60
N VAL A 35 -5.90 -4.53 7.90
CA VAL A 35 -4.94 -3.44 8.03
C VAL A 35 -3.88 -3.76 9.09
N VAL A 36 -4.29 -4.23 10.28
CA VAL A 36 -3.37 -4.59 11.36
C VAL A 36 -2.41 -5.71 10.94
N MET A 37 -2.89 -6.72 10.21
CA MET A 37 -2.05 -7.81 9.70
C MET A 37 -1.07 -7.33 8.64
N ALA A 38 -1.50 -6.47 7.72
CA ALA A 38 -0.64 -5.87 6.70
C ALA A 38 0.44 -4.95 7.32
N GLU A 39 0.08 -4.15 8.31
CA GLU A 39 1.02 -3.28 9.03
C GLU A 39 2.08 -4.08 9.82
N LYS A 40 1.74 -5.28 10.29
CA LYS A 40 2.67 -6.20 10.94
C LYS A 40 3.54 -7.02 9.97
N GLY A 41 3.19 -7.05 8.68
CA GLY A 41 3.85 -7.87 7.68
C GLY A 41 3.36 -9.32 7.61
N ASP A 42 2.23 -9.64 8.26
CA ASP A 42 1.56 -10.94 8.15
C ASP A 42 0.81 -11.11 6.82
N ILE A 43 0.57 -10.01 6.12
CA ILE A 43 0.02 -9.95 4.77
C ILE A 43 1.09 -9.29 3.88
N ASP A 44 1.38 -9.91 2.75
CA ASP A 44 2.35 -9.40 1.77
C ASP A 44 1.86 -8.14 1.06
N ASP A 45 2.80 -7.41 0.47
CA ASP A 45 2.54 -6.13 -0.17
C ASP A 45 1.64 -6.25 -1.40
N THR A 46 1.65 -7.38 -2.14
CA THR A 46 0.73 -7.62 -3.27
C THR A 46 -0.71 -7.66 -2.78
N THR A 47 -0.97 -8.49 -1.78
CA THR A 47 -2.31 -8.63 -1.20
C THR A 47 -2.78 -7.32 -0.57
N ALA A 48 -1.88 -6.55 0.04
CA ALA A 48 -2.19 -5.21 0.56
C ALA A 48 -2.57 -4.24 -0.57
N MET A 49 -1.83 -4.23 -1.68
CA MET A 49 -2.11 -3.38 -2.85
C MET A 49 -3.43 -3.74 -3.54
N GLU A 50 -3.75 -5.03 -3.69
CA GLU A 50 -5.04 -5.49 -4.24
C GLU A 50 -6.24 -5.00 -3.40
N ASN A 51 -6.01 -4.71 -2.12
CA ASN A 51 -7.00 -4.22 -1.18
C ASN A 51 -6.74 -2.78 -0.72
N ILE A 52 -6.16 -1.94 -1.57
CA ILE A 52 -5.74 -0.57 -1.24
C ILE A 52 -6.87 0.28 -0.63
N ASP A 53 -8.11 -0.02 -0.95
CA ASP A 53 -9.30 0.73 -0.49
C ASP A 53 -9.57 0.59 1.02
N VAL A 54 -9.01 -0.41 1.68
CA VAL A 54 -9.19 -0.57 3.13
C VAL A 54 -8.26 0.32 3.96
N PHE A 55 -7.20 0.86 3.33
CA PHE A 55 -6.23 1.71 4.02
C PHE A 55 -6.66 3.17 4.03
N ALA A 56 -6.51 3.80 5.20
CA ALA A 56 -6.82 5.22 5.36
C ALA A 56 -5.84 6.09 4.56
N PRO A 57 -6.29 7.27 4.06
CA PRO A 57 -5.41 8.24 3.45
C PRO A 57 -4.46 8.85 4.49
N TRP A 58 -3.27 9.25 4.02
CA TRP A 58 -2.35 10.04 4.81
C TRP A 58 -2.98 11.40 5.16
N GLN A 59 -2.70 11.86 6.37
CA GLN A 59 -3.13 13.18 6.85
C GLN A 59 -1.98 13.86 7.59
N SER A 60 -1.93 15.18 7.50
CA SER A 60 -1.04 16.01 8.28
C SER A 60 -1.46 16.08 9.75
N GLY A 61 -0.51 16.30 10.67
CA GLY A 61 -0.76 16.43 12.10
C GLY A 61 -1.04 15.11 12.84
N ILE A 62 -0.89 13.96 12.18
CA ILE A 62 -1.12 12.64 12.76
C ILE A 62 0.19 12.02 13.22
N ALA A 63 0.20 11.43 14.42
CA ALA A 63 1.30 10.62 14.90
C ALA A 63 1.26 9.23 14.26
N TYR A 64 2.22 8.95 13.40
CA TYR A 64 2.40 7.66 12.74
C TYR A 64 3.47 6.83 13.44
N LYS A 65 3.28 5.52 13.42
CA LYS A 65 4.24 4.55 13.95
C LYS A 65 4.96 3.85 12.80
N GLN A 66 6.13 3.35 13.06
CA GLN A 66 6.82 2.48 12.12
C GLN A 66 5.95 1.28 11.77
N GLY A 67 5.79 1.00 10.48
CA GLY A 67 4.93 -0.06 9.94
C GLY A 67 3.55 0.40 9.50
N ASP A 68 3.04 1.56 9.96
CA ASP A 68 1.74 2.09 9.54
C ASP A 68 1.66 2.20 8.01
N LEU A 69 0.54 1.75 7.44
CA LEU A 69 0.26 1.84 6.00
C LEU A 69 -0.79 2.92 5.72
N ARG A 70 -0.49 3.82 4.79
CA ARG A 70 -1.40 4.91 4.38
C ARG A 70 -1.38 5.09 2.87
N THR A 71 -2.53 5.43 2.32
CA THR A 71 -2.63 5.79 0.89
C THR A 71 -2.33 7.27 0.67
N TYR A 72 -1.73 7.58 -0.46
CA TYR A 72 -1.52 8.96 -0.91
C TYR A 72 -1.76 9.07 -2.42
N GLY A 73 -2.37 10.18 -2.87
CA GLY A 73 -2.81 10.39 -4.23
C GLY A 73 -4.27 10.02 -4.46
N GLU A 74 -4.77 10.23 -5.67
CA GLU A 74 -6.15 9.96 -6.07
C GLU A 74 -6.20 9.14 -7.37
N GLY A 75 -7.29 8.39 -7.56
CA GLY A 75 -7.51 7.58 -8.76
C GLY A 75 -6.35 6.63 -9.06
N GLU A 76 -5.87 6.62 -10.29
CA GLU A 76 -4.75 5.78 -10.74
C GLU A 76 -3.39 6.20 -10.16
N GLN A 77 -3.28 7.42 -9.61
CA GLN A 77 -2.08 7.91 -8.94
C GLN A 77 -2.05 7.57 -7.45
N ARG A 78 -3.09 6.94 -6.94
CA ARG A 78 -3.18 6.53 -5.55
C ARG A 78 -2.25 5.36 -5.28
N LYS A 79 -1.34 5.54 -4.33
CA LYS A 79 -0.32 4.56 -3.96
C LYS A 79 -0.35 4.29 -2.47
N LEU A 80 0.14 3.12 -2.07
CA LEU A 80 0.27 2.71 -0.68
C LEU A 80 1.69 2.95 -0.21
N TYR A 81 1.85 3.57 0.97
CA TYR A 81 3.13 3.89 1.58
C TYR A 81 3.20 3.30 2.98
N ARG A 82 4.38 2.80 3.34
CA ARG A 82 4.70 2.29 4.67
C ARG A 82 5.53 3.31 5.44
N CYS A 83 5.12 3.62 6.66
CA CYS A 83 5.89 4.47 7.57
C CYS A 83 7.16 3.71 8.02
N VAL A 84 8.34 4.26 7.71
CA VAL A 84 9.64 3.65 8.05
C VAL A 84 10.22 4.19 9.35
N GLN A 85 9.79 5.37 9.77
CA GLN A 85 10.20 5.98 11.03
C GLN A 85 9.02 6.65 11.72
N ALA A 86 8.81 6.35 13.01
CA ALA A 86 7.75 6.97 13.80
C ALA A 86 7.93 8.49 13.87
N HIS A 87 6.87 9.24 13.55
CA HIS A 87 6.88 10.70 13.53
C HIS A 87 5.46 11.27 13.64
N THR A 88 5.37 12.58 13.90
CA THR A 88 4.13 13.33 13.68
C THR A 88 4.24 14.04 12.35
N SER A 89 3.32 13.74 11.41
CA SER A 89 3.34 14.29 10.06
C SER A 89 3.12 15.81 10.04
N GLN A 90 3.68 16.47 9.04
CA GLN A 90 3.54 17.90 8.75
C GLN A 90 3.08 18.07 7.30
N ASP A 91 2.53 19.22 6.96
CA ASP A 91 1.93 19.48 5.65
C ASP A 91 2.88 19.25 4.46
N ASP A 92 4.17 19.51 4.65
CA ASP A 92 5.22 19.33 3.66
C ASP A 92 5.92 17.97 3.72
N TRP A 93 5.59 17.11 4.73
CA TRP A 93 6.17 15.77 4.89
C TRP A 93 5.26 14.68 4.30
N THR A 94 4.76 14.94 3.09
CA THR A 94 3.93 13.97 2.37
C THR A 94 4.71 12.71 2.02
N PRO A 95 4.07 11.53 1.91
CA PRO A 95 4.75 10.27 1.62
C PRO A 95 5.72 10.32 0.43
N PRO A 96 5.40 10.91 -0.74
CA PRO A 96 6.36 11.00 -1.83
C PRO A 96 7.47 12.03 -1.61
N ALA A 97 7.26 13.05 -0.75
CA ALA A 97 8.27 14.09 -0.50
C ALA A 97 9.24 13.74 0.63
N ALA A 98 8.82 12.90 1.58
CA ALA A 98 9.58 12.54 2.78
C ALA A 98 10.03 11.08 2.76
N ALA A 99 10.91 10.70 1.83
CA ALA A 99 11.41 9.34 1.65
C ALA A 99 12.17 8.78 2.88
N SER A 100 12.65 9.64 3.78
CA SER A 100 13.22 9.21 5.07
C SER A 100 12.17 8.75 6.09
N LEU A 101 10.90 9.10 5.88
CA LEU A 101 9.78 8.79 6.76
C LEU A 101 8.82 7.76 6.16
N TRP A 102 8.77 7.68 4.82
CA TRP A 102 7.83 6.86 4.08
C TRP A 102 8.51 6.10 2.95
N ALA A 103 8.24 4.82 2.85
CA ALA A 103 8.63 4.00 1.71
C ALA A 103 7.39 3.66 0.87
N LEU A 104 7.51 3.76 -0.45
CA LEU A 104 6.49 3.26 -1.37
C LEU A 104 6.40 1.74 -1.21
N THR A 105 5.21 1.21 -0.98
CA THR A 105 4.97 -0.23 -1.01
C THR A 105 5.11 -0.71 -2.45
N ALA A 106 6.07 -1.59 -2.71
CA ALA A 106 6.30 -2.14 -4.03
C ALA A 106 5.10 -2.97 -4.48
N ASP A 107 4.70 -2.84 -5.74
CA ASP A 107 3.78 -3.77 -6.38
C ASP A 107 4.58 -4.99 -6.86
N PRO A 108 4.45 -6.17 -6.21
CA PRO A 108 5.18 -7.36 -6.65
C PRO A 108 4.72 -7.89 -8.02
N ALA A 109 3.56 -7.42 -8.52
CA ALA A 109 3.12 -7.71 -9.88
C ALA A 109 3.87 -6.85 -10.92
N GLU A 110 4.51 -5.77 -10.51
CA GLU A 110 5.37 -4.98 -11.37
C GLU A 110 6.73 -5.66 -11.52
N GLU A 111 6.96 -6.28 -12.67
CA GLU A 111 8.20 -7.02 -12.93
C GLU A 111 9.47 -6.14 -12.80
N TRP A 112 9.35 -4.86 -13.14
CA TRP A 112 10.45 -3.88 -13.14
C TRP A 112 10.04 -2.58 -12.42
N PRO A 113 9.89 -2.60 -11.07
CA PRO A 113 9.51 -1.41 -10.31
C PRO A 113 10.54 -0.29 -10.51
N ALA A 114 10.08 0.96 -10.46
CA ALA A 114 10.97 2.10 -10.58
C ALA A 114 12.01 2.09 -9.45
N TRP A 115 13.29 2.29 -9.80
CA TRP A 115 14.35 2.39 -8.80
C TRP A 115 14.11 3.58 -7.86
N SER A 116 14.33 3.36 -6.58
CA SER A 116 14.37 4.39 -5.56
C SER A 116 15.68 4.32 -4.79
N GLN A 117 16.26 5.47 -4.42
CA GLN A 117 17.49 5.52 -3.65
C GLN A 117 17.25 4.91 -2.26
N PRO A 118 17.91 3.81 -1.89
CA PRO A 118 17.84 3.27 -0.54
C PRO A 118 18.44 4.24 0.49
N ILE A 119 17.79 4.30 1.65
CA ILE A 119 18.21 5.15 2.77
C ILE A 119 19.11 4.37 3.75
N GLY A 120 18.98 3.04 3.76
CA GLY A 120 19.73 2.17 4.65
C GLY A 120 19.65 0.69 4.27
N ALA A 121 20.15 -0.17 5.15
CA ALA A 121 20.15 -1.61 4.91
C ALA A 121 18.75 -2.25 4.89
N HIS A 122 17.75 -1.58 5.46
CA HIS A 122 16.38 -2.10 5.57
C HIS A 122 15.57 -1.97 4.27
N ASP A 123 16.00 -1.09 3.37
CA ASP A 123 15.37 -0.83 2.07
C ASP A 123 16.36 -1.02 0.90
N ALA A 124 17.54 -1.56 1.18
CA ALA A 124 18.54 -1.92 0.18
C ALA A 124 18.04 -3.07 -0.71
N TYR A 125 18.44 -3.05 -1.97
CA TYR A 125 18.10 -4.11 -2.91
C TYR A 125 18.90 -5.37 -2.65
N GLU A 126 18.21 -6.50 -2.49
CA GLU A 126 18.84 -7.82 -2.40
C GLU A 126 19.34 -8.29 -3.78
N LYS A 127 20.29 -9.20 -3.78
CA LYS A 127 20.77 -9.82 -5.01
C LYS A 127 19.62 -10.50 -5.76
N GLY A 128 19.48 -10.16 -7.05
CA GLY A 128 18.38 -10.63 -7.90
C GLY A 128 17.16 -9.70 -7.92
N ALA A 129 17.12 -8.68 -7.07
CA ALA A 129 16.05 -7.67 -7.11
C ALA A 129 16.10 -6.92 -8.45
N LYS A 130 14.92 -6.69 -9.02
CA LYS A 130 14.71 -6.04 -10.32
C LYS A 130 14.29 -4.58 -10.14
N CYS A 131 14.74 -3.71 -11.00
CA CYS A 131 14.22 -2.34 -11.07
C CYS A 131 14.33 -1.75 -12.49
N SER A 132 13.54 -0.70 -12.76
CA SER A 132 13.70 0.16 -13.91
C SER A 132 14.36 1.48 -13.51
N HIS A 133 15.32 1.95 -14.31
CA HIS A 133 16.01 3.22 -14.09
C HIS A 133 16.49 3.80 -15.42
N ASN A 134 16.19 5.08 -15.67
CA ASN A 134 16.56 5.77 -16.91
C ASN A 134 16.14 5.03 -18.19
N GLY A 135 14.91 4.44 -18.18
CA GLY A 135 14.36 3.71 -19.33
C GLY A 135 15.02 2.35 -19.59
N LYS A 136 15.78 1.82 -18.63
CA LYS A 136 16.46 0.52 -18.70
C LYS A 136 16.08 -0.35 -17.53
N HIS A 137 16.21 -1.67 -17.69
CA HIS A 137 15.95 -2.67 -16.67
C HIS A 137 17.25 -3.16 -16.05
N TRP A 138 17.26 -3.30 -14.73
CA TRP A 138 18.44 -3.65 -13.96
C TRP A 138 18.13 -4.75 -12.94
N VAL A 139 19.10 -5.63 -12.75
CA VAL A 139 19.05 -6.66 -11.71
C VAL A 139 20.22 -6.46 -10.76
N SER A 140 19.96 -6.44 -9.46
CA SER A 140 21.02 -6.34 -8.47
C SER A 140 21.89 -7.59 -8.48
N ALA A 141 23.19 -7.39 -8.63
CA ALA A 141 24.22 -8.46 -8.64
C ALA A 141 24.78 -8.75 -7.24
N VAL A 142 24.47 -7.90 -6.26
CA VAL A 142 24.97 -7.98 -4.88
C VAL A 142 23.83 -7.83 -3.87
N ASP A 143 24.02 -8.34 -2.66
CA ASP A 143 23.11 -8.12 -1.55
C ASP A 143 23.36 -6.74 -0.92
N ASN A 144 22.34 -6.21 -0.26
CA ASN A 144 22.36 -4.88 0.37
C ASN A 144 22.82 -3.76 -0.59
N ASN A 145 22.35 -3.80 -1.83
CA ASN A 145 22.72 -2.85 -2.86
C ASN A 145 22.02 -1.50 -2.62
N VAL A 146 22.79 -0.48 -2.34
CA VAL A 146 22.34 0.92 -2.12
C VAL A 146 22.79 1.87 -3.24
N TRP A 147 23.51 1.36 -4.23
CA TRP A 147 24.05 2.17 -5.32
C TRP A 147 23.03 2.37 -6.44
N GLU A 148 23.18 3.47 -7.16
CA GLU A 148 22.34 3.78 -8.32
C GLU A 148 22.64 2.81 -9.48
N PRO A 149 21.60 2.31 -10.20
CA PRO A 149 21.78 1.49 -11.40
C PRO A 149 22.63 2.19 -12.46
N GLY A 150 23.59 1.44 -13.00
CA GLY A 150 24.59 1.97 -13.91
C GLY A 150 25.93 2.33 -13.24
N SER A 151 26.02 2.29 -11.91
CA SER A 151 27.27 2.39 -11.17
C SER A 151 27.76 1.02 -10.72
N TYR A 152 27.67 0.68 -9.43
CA TYR A 152 28.16 -0.57 -8.87
C TYR A 152 27.00 -1.51 -8.51
N GLY A 153 27.24 -2.83 -8.64
CA GLY A 153 26.32 -3.84 -8.10
C GLY A 153 25.07 -4.08 -8.93
N TRP A 154 24.98 -3.56 -10.15
CA TRP A 154 23.85 -3.76 -11.06
C TRP A 154 24.26 -4.41 -12.37
N THR A 155 23.41 -5.31 -12.86
CA THR A 155 23.50 -5.90 -14.19
C THR A 155 22.40 -5.33 -15.06
N LEU A 156 22.75 -4.76 -16.21
CA LEU A 156 21.78 -4.30 -17.22
C LEU A 156 21.12 -5.52 -17.86
N VAL A 157 19.79 -5.47 -17.94
CA VAL A 157 18.95 -6.42 -18.67
C VAL A 157 18.23 -5.62 -19.77
N GLU A 158 18.29 -6.09 -20.99
CA GLU A 158 17.65 -5.44 -22.13
C GLU A 158 16.12 -5.52 -22.07
#